data_a7b6d74e7b30aa589d7a68729058c8da
#
_entry.id   a7b6d74e7b30aa589d7a68729058c8da
#
_cell.length_a   1.000
_cell.length_b   1.000
_cell.length_c   1.000
_cell.angle_alpha   90.00
_cell.angle_beta   90.00
_cell.angle_gamma   90.00
#
_symmetry.space_group_name_H-M   'P 1'
#
loop_
_entity.id
_entity.type
_entity.pdbx_description
1 polymer ?
#
loop_
_entity_poly.entity_id
_entity_poly.type
_entity_poly.pdbx_seq_one_letter_code
_entity_poly.pdbx_strand_id
1 'polypeptide(L)'
;AEMRDKSLTPGQQVDLLQKQYQSRPAGEPFLFIFSVNYFPAIAEFCHIAQIPYVCWTVDCPVLELFSNSIKYDTNFIFLFDYAQYEYFQPQNPDHIFYLPLATNVNRWDQVLASSSGKHPQDQISFVGSLYTEKCKYNNLKLSPYTEGFLTGLMEAQLRLYGCNIIESVLTPQVIREIKTADRHFYAPDNTFANTDSFVAAHDYIGFKLAETERIRTLNLLAEHFDVALYTRSDTRLLKNVQVKNGVQTL
;
A
#
# COMPACT_ATOMS: atom_id res chain seq x y z
N ALA A 1 7.87 3.78 23.87
CA ALA A 1 6.82 4.76 23.59
C ALA A 1 6.12 4.36 22.30
N GLU A 2 4.81 4.40 22.25
CA GLU A 2 4.01 3.97 21.13
C GLU A 2 3.40 5.18 20.42
N MET A 3 3.65 5.31 19.10
CA MET A 3 2.96 6.28 18.27
C MET A 3 1.94 5.53 17.39
N ARG A 4 0.65 5.68 17.70
CA ARG A 4 -0.44 5.07 16.91
C ARG A 4 -1.24 6.08 16.10
N ASP A 5 -0.92 7.37 16.19
CA ASP A 5 -1.72 8.40 15.52
C ASP A 5 -1.32 8.53 14.04
N LYS A 6 -2.15 7.96 13.17
CA LYS A 6 -2.01 8.03 11.71
C LYS A 6 -2.30 9.43 11.14
N SER A 7 -2.79 10.38 11.96
CA SER A 7 -3.09 11.74 11.52
C SER A 7 -1.88 12.67 11.56
N LEU A 8 -0.78 12.24 12.20
CA LEU A 8 0.42 13.04 12.34
C LEU A 8 1.17 13.17 11.02
N THR A 9 1.50 14.41 10.66
CA THR A 9 2.42 14.67 9.53
C THR A 9 3.83 14.15 9.85
N PRO A 10 4.70 13.90 8.84
CA PRO A 10 6.08 13.48 9.07
C PRO A 10 6.84 14.39 10.04
N GLY A 11 6.67 15.73 9.93
CA GLY A 11 7.28 16.68 10.86
C GLY A 11 6.80 16.50 12.30
N GLN A 12 5.49 16.33 12.50
CA GLN A 12 4.92 16.09 13.83
C GLN A 12 5.40 14.76 14.45
N GLN A 13 5.60 13.74 13.64
CA GLN A 13 6.18 12.48 14.08
C GLN A 13 7.60 12.66 14.60
N VAL A 14 8.43 13.39 13.85
CA VAL A 14 9.82 13.72 14.24
C VAL A 14 9.83 14.57 15.52
N ASP A 15 9.00 15.61 15.62
CA ASP A 15 8.89 16.45 16.81
C ASP A 15 8.53 15.63 18.07
N LEU A 16 7.61 14.68 17.92
CA LEU A 16 7.23 13.80 19.02
C LEU A 16 8.37 12.86 19.42
N LEU A 17 9.05 12.26 18.46
CA LEU A 17 10.25 11.45 18.71
C LEU A 17 11.34 12.24 19.40
N GLN A 18 11.60 13.46 18.95
CA GLN A 18 12.60 14.34 19.54
C GLN A 18 12.27 14.71 20.99
N LYS A 19 11.01 15.05 21.29
CA LYS A 19 10.55 15.31 22.65
C LYS A 19 10.74 14.08 23.54
N GLN A 20 10.39 12.90 23.08
CA GLN A 20 10.58 11.65 23.82
C GLN A 20 12.07 11.33 24.01
N TYR A 21 12.89 11.59 23.01
CA TYR A 21 14.33 11.42 23.09
C TYR A 21 14.96 12.35 24.14
N GLN A 22 14.54 13.63 24.21
CA GLN A 22 15.03 14.63 25.15
C GLN A 22 14.52 14.42 26.59
N SER A 23 13.33 13.84 26.75
CA SER A 23 12.71 13.64 28.08
C SER A 23 13.24 12.43 28.85
N ARG A 24 14.18 11.67 28.27
CA ARG A 24 14.74 10.46 28.92
C ARG A 24 15.76 10.79 30.00
N PRO A 25 15.88 9.94 31.02
CA PRO A 25 16.96 10.03 31.97
C PRO A 25 18.34 9.95 31.26
N ALA A 26 19.26 10.77 31.71
CA ALA A 26 20.63 10.73 31.18
C ALA A 26 21.23 9.33 31.39
N GLY A 27 21.72 8.71 30.29
CA GLY A 27 22.34 7.40 30.33
C GLY A 27 21.46 6.21 29.94
N GLU A 28 20.16 6.43 29.59
CA GLU A 28 19.30 5.39 29.07
C GLU A 28 19.07 5.55 27.55
N PRO A 29 19.92 4.95 26.67
CA PRO A 29 19.75 5.06 25.23
C PRO A 29 18.52 4.28 24.76
N PHE A 30 17.86 4.71 23.66
CA PHE A 30 16.96 3.82 22.94
C PHE A 30 17.77 2.68 22.33
N LEU A 31 17.32 1.45 22.51
CA LEU A 31 17.93 0.31 21.84
C LEU A 31 17.69 0.38 20.32
N PHE A 32 16.48 0.73 19.94
CA PHE A 32 16.06 0.94 18.55
C PHE A 32 14.74 1.69 18.50
N ILE A 33 14.38 2.20 17.32
CA ILE A 33 13.02 2.68 17.00
C ILE A 33 12.41 1.69 16.01
N PHE A 34 11.16 1.29 16.27
CA PHE A 34 10.41 0.36 15.41
C PHE A 34 9.21 1.02 14.77
N SER A 35 8.97 0.75 13.48
CA SER A 35 7.73 1.12 12.80
C SER A 35 7.18 -0.02 11.94
N VAL A 36 5.86 -0.01 11.75
CA VAL A 36 5.21 -0.73 10.65
C VAL A 36 5.19 0.21 9.45
N ASN A 37 5.68 -0.25 8.32
CA ASN A 37 6.06 0.51 7.12
C ASN A 37 7.24 1.47 7.35
N TYR A 38 7.86 1.86 6.22
CA TYR A 38 9.03 2.72 6.21
C TYR A 38 8.63 4.20 6.22
N PHE A 39 9.32 4.99 7.06
CA PHE A 39 9.13 6.44 7.15
C PHE A 39 10.47 7.15 7.00
N PRO A 40 10.72 7.85 5.88
CA PRO A 40 11.97 8.58 5.64
C PRO A 40 12.33 9.55 6.76
N ALA A 41 11.34 10.27 7.31
CA ALA A 41 11.56 11.22 8.40
C ALA A 41 12.05 10.56 9.70
N ILE A 42 11.59 9.33 9.99
CA ILE A 42 12.10 8.54 11.12
C ILE A 42 13.53 8.05 10.83
N ALA A 43 13.79 7.60 9.61
CA ALA A 43 15.13 7.18 9.20
C ALA A 43 16.15 8.32 9.32
N GLU A 44 15.81 9.54 8.88
CA GLU A 44 16.63 10.75 9.05
C GLU A 44 16.92 11.04 10.52
N PHE A 45 15.89 11.05 11.37
CA PHE A 45 16.05 11.26 12.80
C PHE A 45 16.98 10.22 13.42
N CYS A 46 16.77 8.94 13.09
CA CYS A 46 17.58 7.84 13.61
C CYS A 46 19.02 7.91 13.15
N HIS A 47 19.25 8.30 11.89
CA HIS A 47 20.58 8.51 11.34
C HIS A 47 21.34 9.63 12.09
N ILE A 48 20.70 10.80 12.31
CA ILE A 48 21.29 11.91 13.05
C ILE A 48 21.54 11.54 14.50
N ALA A 49 20.61 10.84 15.15
CA ALA A 49 20.71 10.44 16.54
C ALA A 49 21.53 9.17 16.79
N GLN A 50 22.02 8.53 15.71
CA GLN A 50 22.76 7.26 15.74
C GLN A 50 22.02 6.15 16.50
N ILE A 51 20.70 6.03 16.23
CA ILE A 51 19.82 5.03 16.82
C ILE A 51 19.42 4.02 15.73
N PRO A 52 19.49 2.70 15.97
CA PRO A 52 18.98 1.72 15.02
C PRO A 52 17.49 1.94 14.70
N TYR A 53 17.15 1.99 13.42
CA TYR A 53 15.79 2.06 12.93
C TYR A 53 15.36 0.73 12.32
N VAL A 54 14.44 0.05 12.97
CA VAL A 54 13.87 -1.23 12.52
C VAL A 54 12.50 -0.96 11.93
N CYS A 55 12.28 -1.31 10.67
CA CYS A 55 10.96 -1.22 10.08
C CYS A 55 10.55 -2.53 9.41
N TRP A 56 9.26 -2.86 9.53
CA TRP A 56 8.66 -3.99 8.84
C TRP A 56 7.55 -3.49 7.93
N THR A 57 7.76 -3.60 6.61
CA THR A 57 6.75 -3.21 5.63
C THR A 57 5.72 -4.31 5.49
N VAL A 58 4.45 -3.90 5.52
CA VAL A 58 3.28 -4.78 5.38
C VAL A 58 2.38 -4.36 4.21
N ASP A 59 2.76 -3.28 3.52
CA ASP A 59 2.13 -2.80 2.30
C ASP A 59 3.06 -2.99 1.09
N CYS A 60 2.49 -3.19 -0.10
CA CYS A 60 3.19 -3.25 -1.37
C CYS A 60 2.26 -2.68 -2.46
N PRO A 61 2.75 -1.73 -3.27
CA PRO A 61 4.04 -1.06 -3.22
C PRO A 61 4.12 0.04 -2.14
N VAL A 62 5.34 0.42 -1.74
CA VAL A 62 5.62 1.50 -0.78
C VAL A 62 6.50 2.55 -1.43
N LEU A 63 5.93 3.74 -1.67
CA LEU A 63 6.62 4.86 -2.33
C LEU A 63 7.80 5.40 -1.50
N GLU A 64 7.66 5.41 -0.19
CA GLU A 64 8.66 5.92 0.76
C GLU A 64 9.99 5.18 0.69
N LEU A 65 10.01 3.94 0.21
CA LEU A 65 11.25 3.17 0.00
C LEU A 65 12.16 3.74 -1.09
N PHE A 66 11.63 4.59 -1.98
CA PHE A 66 12.46 5.30 -2.98
C PHE A 66 13.27 6.46 -2.40
N SER A 67 13.09 6.80 -1.13
CA SER A 67 13.88 7.84 -0.46
C SER A 67 15.35 7.47 -0.40
N ASN A 68 16.23 8.47 -0.56
CA ASN A 68 17.66 8.29 -0.36
C ASN A 68 18.03 7.84 1.06
N SER A 69 17.17 8.12 2.04
CA SER A 69 17.36 7.70 3.43
C SER A 69 17.37 6.17 3.62
N ILE A 70 16.89 5.40 2.63
CA ILE A 70 16.94 3.92 2.66
C ILE A 70 18.40 3.40 2.80
N LYS A 71 19.39 4.20 2.37
CA LYS A 71 20.81 3.86 2.33
C LYS A 71 21.54 4.04 3.67
N TYR A 72 20.87 4.54 4.70
CA TYR A 72 21.51 4.75 5.99
C TYR A 72 21.85 3.43 6.68
N ASP A 73 23.03 3.39 7.27
CA ASP A 73 23.57 2.25 8.03
C ASP A 73 22.85 1.99 9.35
N THR A 74 22.07 2.96 9.82
CA THR A 74 21.21 2.80 10.98
C THR A 74 19.91 2.04 10.70
N ASN A 75 19.55 1.82 9.44
CA ASN A 75 18.33 1.13 9.05
C ASN A 75 18.45 -0.40 9.14
N PHE A 76 17.34 -1.05 9.51
CA PHE A 76 17.10 -2.49 9.40
C PHE A 76 15.69 -2.67 8.83
N ILE A 77 15.59 -2.86 7.50
CA ILE A 77 14.35 -2.82 6.74
C ILE A 77 13.93 -4.23 6.36
N PHE A 78 12.77 -4.66 6.84
CA PHE A 78 12.19 -5.96 6.53
C PHE A 78 11.04 -5.81 5.54
N LEU A 79 11.19 -6.42 4.35
CA LEU A 79 10.23 -6.38 3.26
C LEU A 79 9.51 -7.73 3.16
N PHE A 80 8.16 -7.71 3.14
CA PHE A 80 7.40 -8.96 3.08
C PHE A 80 7.19 -9.45 1.65
N ASP A 81 7.17 -8.54 0.67
CA ASP A 81 7.02 -8.86 -0.73
C ASP A 81 8.39 -9.13 -1.37
N TYR A 82 8.53 -10.27 -2.03
CA TYR A 82 9.81 -10.71 -2.56
C TYR A 82 10.28 -9.85 -3.74
N ALA A 83 9.38 -9.43 -4.63
CA ALA A 83 9.74 -8.57 -5.75
C ALA A 83 10.18 -7.18 -5.27
N GLN A 84 9.52 -6.65 -4.25
CA GLN A 84 9.93 -5.40 -3.58
C GLN A 84 11.31 -5.57 -2.92
N TYR A 85 11.55 -6.70 -2.27
CA TYR A 85 12.87 -7.02 -1.70
C TYR A 85 13.95 -7.05 -2.78
N GLU A 86 13.76 -7.79 -3.88
CA GLU A 86 14.74 -7.86 -4.98
C GLU A 86 15.05 -6.49 -5.58
N TYR A 87 14.05 -5.61 -5.65
CA TYR A 87 14.23 -4.26 -6.20
C TYR A 87 15.02 -3.33 -5.27
N PHE A 88 14.75 -3.35 -3.96
CA PHE A 88 15.34 -2.39 -3.01
C PHE A 88 16.61 -2.91 -2.33
N GLN A 89 16.79 -4.21 -2.17
CA GLN A 89 17.94 -4.80 -1.49
C GLN A 89 19.30 -4.28 -2.01
N PRO A 90 19.51 -4.08 -3.33
CA PRO A 90 20.78 -3.54 -3.84
C PRO A 90 21.10 -2.11 -3.39
N GLN A 91 20.12 -1.35 -2.87
CA GLN A 91 20.33 0.01 -2.38
C GLN A 91 21.00 0.04 -1.00
N ASN A 92 20.80 -1.02 -0.19
CA ASN A 92 21.44 -1.18 1.11
C ASN A 92 21.54 -2.68 1.48
N PRO A 93 22.52 -3.41 0.89
CA PRO A 93 22.55 -4.87 0.90
C PRO A 93 22.60 -5.50 2.29
N ASP A 94 23.25 -4.84 3.24
CA ASP A 94 23.48 -5.35 4.61
C ASP A 94 22.34 -4.98 5.58
N HIS A 95 21.37 -4.16 5.12
CA HIS A 95 20.34 -3.58 5.98
C HIS A 95 18.91 -3.77 5.45
N ILE A 96 18.73 -4.41 4.28
CA ILE A 96 17.42 -4.75 3.73
C ILE A 96 17.27 -6.27 3.67
N PHE A 97 16.20 -6.77 4.29
CA PHE A 97 15.98 -8.19 4.53
C PHE A 97 14.60 -8.61 4.01
N TYR A 98 14.50 -9.85 3.53
CA TYR A 98 13.22 -10.47 3.22
C TYR A 98 12.60 -11.10 4.47
N LEU A 99 11.39 -10.70 4.83
CA LEU A 99 10.63 -11.27 5.94
C LEU A 99 9.15 -11.35 5.56
N PRO A 100 8.64 -12.50 5.13
CA PRO A 100 7.25 -12.66 4.71
C PRO A 100 6.28 -12.41 5.86
N LEU A 101 5.04 -12.06 5.50
CA LEU A 101 3.95 -11.95 6.46
C LEU A 101 3.65 -13.32 7.08
N ALA A 102 3.28 -13.31 8.36
CA ALA A 102 2.90 -14.49 9.11
C ALA A 102 1.49 -14.35 9.68
N THR A 103 0.92 -15.46 10.11
CA THR A 103 -0.37 -15.48 10.80
C THR A 103 -0.20 -15.72 12.29
N ASN A 104 -1.08 -15.14 13.09
CA ASN A 104 -1.15 -15.46 14.52
C ASN A 104 -2.00 -16.72 14.72
N VAL A 105 -1.35 -17.87 14.73
CA VAL A 105 -1.99 -19.19 14.85
C VAL A 105 -2.86 -19.27 16.11
N ASN A 106 -2.34 -18.87 17.26
CA ASN A 106 -3.07 -18.96 18.54
C ASN A 106 -4.37 -18.14 18.51
N ARG A 107 -4.35 -16.94 17.90
CA ARG A 107 -5.55 -16.13 17.74
C ARG A 107 -6.58 -16.82 16.87
N TRP A 108 -6.16 -17.40 15.74
CA TRP A 108 -7.07 -18.06 14.82
C TRP A 108 -7.64 -19.34 15.41
N ASP A 109 -6.87 -20.11 16.17
CA ASP A 109 -7.36 -21.29 16.88
C ASP A 109 -8.45 -20.91 17.89
N GLN A 110 -8.27 -19.82 18.63
CA GLN A 110 -9.30 -19.30 19.55
C GLN A 110 -10.58 -18.85 18.82
N VAL A 111 -10.44 -18.13 17.68
CA VAL A 111 -11.57 -17.70 16.86
C VAL A 111 -12.33 -18.91 16.32
N LEU A 112 -11.63 -19.91 15.78
CA LEU A 112 -12.22 -21.13 15.25
C LEU A 112 -12.93 -21.94 16.36
N ALA A 113 -12.32 -22.09 17.51
CA ALA A 113 -12.94 -22.76 18.66
C ALA A 113 -14.23 -22.06 19.12
N SER A 114 -14.24 -20.71 19.13
CA SER A 114 -15.42 -19.93 19.52
C SER A 114 -16.52 -19.92 18.47
N SER A 115 -16.20 -20.24 17.22
CA SER A 115 -17.14 -20.31 16.10
C SER A 115 -17.64 -21.72 15.76
N SER A 116 -17.23 -22.73 16.55
CA SER A 116 -17.64 -24.10 16.36
C SER A 116 -19.19 -24.23 16.34
N GLY A 117 -19.71 -24.88 15.30
CA GLY A 117 -21.16 -25.04 15.07
C GLY A 117 -21.80 -23.91 14.21
N LYS A 118 -21.07 -22.88 13.83
CA LYS A 118 -21.53 -21.92 12.81
C LYS A 118 -21.10 -22.41 11.43
N HIS A 119 -22.07 -22.62 10.55
CA HIS A 119 -21.79 -22.98 9.16
C HIS A 119 -21.70 -21.71 8.29
N PRO A 120 -20.86 -21.72 7.25
CA PRO A 120 -20.88 -20.67 6.23
C PRO A 120 -22.30 -20.49 5.65
N GLN A 121 -22.75 -19.26 5.55
CA GLN A 121 -24.08 -18.93 4.99
C GLN A 121 -24.01 -18.58 3.51
N ASP A 122 -22.85 -18.13 3.05
CA ASP A 122 -22.64 -17.66 1.69
C ASP A 122 -21.77 -18.68 0.93
N GLN A 123 -22.05 -18.92 -0.35
CA GLN A 123 -21.20 -19.80 -1.18
C GLN A 123 -19.83 -19.17 -1.43
N ILE A 124 -19.82 -17.86 -1.71
CA ILE A 124 -18.61 -17.08 -1.90
C ILE A 124 -18.70 -15.81 -1.06
N SER A 125 -17.65 -15.49 -0.33
CA SER A 125 -17.53 -14.25 0.45
C SER A 125 -16.29 -13.47 0.03
N PHE A 126 -16.45 -12.18 -0.18
CA PHE A 126 -15.34 -11.25 -0.35
C PHE A 126 -15.39 -10.16 0.73
N VAL A 127 -14.29 -10.01 1.46
CA VAL A 127 -14.15 -8.98 2.50
C VAL A 127 -13.07 -8.00 2.07
N GLY A 128 -13.43 -6.76 1.75
CA GLY A 128 -12.45 -5.77 1.32
C GLY A 128 -13.04 -4.57 0.59
N SER A 129 -12.15 -3.64 0.23
CA SER A 129 -12.47 -2.46 -0.58
C SER A 129 -12.63 -2.85 -2.05
N LEU A 130 -13.55 -2.17 -2.76
CA LEU A 130 -13.60 -2.18 -4.23
C LEU A 130 -12.67 -1.13 -4.84
N TYR A 131 -11.99 -0.32 -4.02
CA TYR A 131 -11.15 0.81 -4.40
C TYR A 131 -11.88 2.01 -5.01
N THR A 132 -13.19 2.00 -5.13
CA THR A 132 -13.99 3.12 -5.66
C THR A 132 -13.71 4.44 -4.93
N GLU A 133 -13.52 4.38 -3.62
CA GLU A 133 -13.23 5.53 -2.76
C GLU A 133 -11.76 6.00 -2.82
N LYS A 134 -10.85 5.18 -3.35
CA LYS A 134 -9.40 5.45 -3.41
C LYS A 134 -8.91 5.78 -4.83
N CYS A 135 -9.76 5.55 -5.83
CA CYS A 135 -9.38 5.65 -7.24
C CYS A 135 -9.32 7.10 -7.71
N LYS A 136 -8.17 7.74 -7.54
CA LYS A 136 -7.90 9.11 -8.01
C LYS A 136 -8.10 9.25 -9.53
N TYR A 137 -7.85 8.19 -10.29
CA TYR A 137 -8.01 8.15 -11.74
C TYR A 137 -9.41 8.60 -12.19
N ASN A 138 -10.45 8.24 -11.45
CA ASN A 138 -11.83 8.59 -11.79
C ASN A 138 -12.12 10.11 -11.81
N ASN A 139 -11.25 10.92 -11.23
CA ASN A 139 -11.37 12.37 -11.16
C ASN A 139 -10.47 13.10 -12.17
N LEU A 140 -9.64 12.38 -12.92
CA LEU A 140 -8.74 12.99 -13.90
C LEU A 140 -9.53 13.51 -15.12
N LYS A 141 -9.11 14.64 -15.63
CA LYS A 141 -9.55 15.18 -16.91
C LYS A 141 -8.40 15.03 -17.92
N LEU A 142 -8.43 13.95 -18.65
CA LEU A 142 -7.41 13.59 -19.64
C LEU A 142 -7.89 13.93 -21.05
N SER A 143 -6.93 14.10 -21.98
CA SER A 143 -7.26 14.20 -23.39
C SER A 143 -7.88 12.89 -23.91
N PRO A 144 -8.75 12.95 -24.94
CA PRO A 144 -9.35 11.74 -25.53
C PRO A 144 -8.32 10.71 -25.98
N TYR A 145 -7.14 11.17 -26.44
CA TYR A 145 -6.05 10.28 -26.83
C TYR A 145 -5.49 9.53 -25.61
N THR A 146 -5.15 10.23 -24.53
CA THR A 146 -4.59 9.63 -23.33
C THR A 146 -5.61 8.72 -22.63
N GLU A 147 -6.87 9.13 -22.59
CA GLU A 147 -7.95 8.29 -22.03
C GLU A 147 -8.11 6.98 -22.83
N GLY A 148 -8.14 7.06 -24.16
CA GLY A 148 -8.21 5.88 -25.04
C GLY A 148 -7.01 4.96 -24.88
N PHE A 149 -5.79 5.55 -24.85
CA PHE A 149 -4.55 4.81 -24.63
C PHE A 149 -4.55 4.06 -23.30
N LEU A 150 -4.86 4.75 -22.19
CA LEU A 150 -4.90 4.14 -20.87
C LEU A 150 -6.01 3.09 -20.72
N THR A 151 -7.17 3.32 -21.32
CA THR A 151 -8.24 2.31 -21.38
C THR A 151 -7.76 1.03 -22.08
N GLY A 152 -7.15 1.16 -23.25
CA GLY A 152 -6.60 0.01 -23.99
C GLY A 152 -5.49 -0.70 -23.21
N LEU A 153 -4.60 0.04 -22.57
CA LEU A 153 -3.52 -0.51 -21.74
C LEU A 153 -4.07 -1.29 -20.53
N MET A 154 -5.05 -0.73 -19.83
CA MET A 154 -5.70 -1.40 -18.71
C MET A 154 -6.45 -2.67 -19.13
N GLU A 155 -7.16 -2.64 -20.28
CA GLU A 155 -7.83 -3.82 -20.82
C GLU A 155 -6.82 -4.92 -21.22
N ALA A 156 -5.65 -4.55 -21.74
CA ALA A 156 -4.58 -5.51 -22.02
C ALA A 156 -4.03 -6.11 -20.72
N GLN A 157 -3.75 -5.27 -19.72
CA GLN A 157 -3.25 -5.74 -18.42
C GLN A 157 -4.22 -6.68 -17.70
N LEU A 158 -5.53 -6.42 -17.76
CA LEU A 158 -6.55 -7.29 -17.15
C LEU A 158 -6.61 -8.71 -17.77
N ARG A 159 -5.97 -8.92 -18.90
CA ARG A 159 -5.85 -10.24 -19.56
C ARG A 159 -4.49 -10.90 -19.35
N LEU A 160 -3.55 -10.18 -18.73
CA LEU A 160 -2.18 -10.66 -18.48
C LEU A 160 -1.99 -10.92 -16.98
N TYR A 161 -1.76 -12.19 -16.63
CA TYR A 161 -1.45 -12.59 -15.26
C TYR A 161 0.05 -12.89 -15.13
N GLY A 162 0.61 -12.59 -13.95
CA GLY A 162 2.03 -12.86 -13.63
C GLY A 162 3.02 -11.85 -14.25
N CYS A 163 2.54 -10.81 -14.94
CA CYS A 163 3.38 -9.75 -15.50
C CYS A 163 2.65 -8.41 -15.43
N ASN A 164 3.31 -7.39 -14.89
CA ASN A 164 2.81 -6.01 -14.91
C ASN A 164 3.51 -5.23 -16.03
N ILE A 165 2.73 -4.81 -17.04
CA ILE A 165 3.26 -4.06 -18.18
C ILE A 165 3.03 -2.54 -18.05
N ILE A 166 2.26 -2.09 -17.07
CA ILE A 166 1.80 -0.70 -16.99
C ILE A 166 2.97 0.27 -16.99
N GLU A 167 3.86 0.14 -16.02
CA GLU A 167 4.96 1.10 -15.85
C GLU A 167 5.90 1.12 -17.07
N SER A 168 6.16 -0.04 -17.67
CA SER A 168 7.07 -0.16 -18.82
C SER A 168 6.51 0.44 -20.12
N VAL A 169 5.18 0.59 -20.23
CA VAL A 169 4.49 1.10 -21.43
C VAL A 169 4.13 2.59 -21.31
N LEU A 170 4.10 3.13 -20.08
CA LEU A 170 3.78 4.54 -19.88
C LEU A 170 4.81 5.46 -20.54
N THR A 171 4.31 6.36 -21.40
CA THR A 171 5.17 7.37 -22.03
C THR A 171 5.33 8.61 -21.14
N PRO A 172 6.45 9.36 -21.26
CA PRO A 172 6.63 10.61 -20.53
C PRO A 172 5.52 11.64 -20.77
N GLN A 173 4.89 11.61 -21.96
CA GLN A 173 3.75 12.49 -22.27
C GLN A 173 2.53 12.14 -21.42
N VAL A 174 2.18 10.86 -21.35
CA VAL A 174 1.04 10.37 -20.55
C VAL A 174 1.25 10.65 -19.06
N ILE A 175 2.47 10.38 -18.55
CA ILE A 175 2.82 10.67 -17.16
C ILE A 175 2.67 12.16 -16.84
N ARG A 176 3.17 13.05 -17.71
CA ARG A 176 3.01 14.50 -17.54
C ARG A 176 1.54 14.93 -17.55
N GLU A 177 0.71 14.34 -18.40
CA GLU A 177 -0.71 14.66 -18.45
C GLU A 177 -1.43 14.26 -17.17
N ILE A 178 -1.18 13.04 -16.64
CA ILE A 178 -1.70 12.59 -15.34
C ILE A 178 -1.25 13.55 -14.23
N LYS A 179 0.04 13.87 -14.17
CA LYS A 179 0.62 14.78 -13.18
C LYS A 179 0.01 16.18 -13.23
N THR A 180 -0.31 16.67 -14.44
CA THR A 180 -0.93 17.99 -14.61
C THR A 180 -2.42 17.98 -14.29
N ALA A 181 -3.09 16.85 -14.53
CA ALA A 181 -4.53 16.70 -14.28
C ALA A 181 -4.89 16.61 -12.79
N ASP A 182 -3.95 16.22 -11.92
CA ASP A 182 -4.14 16.20 -10.46
C ASP A 182 -3.13 17.09 -9.75
N ARG A 183 -3.58 18.22 -9.20
CA ARG A 183 -2.77 19.12 -8.37
C ARG A 183 -2.19 18.47 -7.11
N HIS A 184 -2.70 17.33 -6.70
CA HIS A 184 -2.24 16.53 -5.56
C HIS A 184 -1.36 15.35 -5.98
N PHE A 185 -0.89 15.35 -7.23
CA PHE A 185 0.09 14.37 -7.66
C PHE A 185 1.34 14.50 -6.80
N TYR A 186 1.63 13.45 -6.06
CA TYR A 186 2.77 13.44 -5.15
C TYR A 186 3.85 12.48 -5.65
N ALA A 187 5.03 13.02 -5.88
CA ALA A 187 6.26 12.26 -6.06
C ALA A 187 7.34 12.95 -5.23
N PRO A 188 8.02 12.24 -4.31
CA PRO A 188 9.05 12.85 -3.47
C PRO A 188 10.21 13.38 -4.32
N ASP A 189 10.70 14.58 -4.01
CA ASP A 189 11.84 15.19 -4.73
C ASP A 189 13.19 14.56 -4.34
N ASN A 190 13.32 14.13 -3.09
CA ASN A 190 14.56 13.53 -2.56
C ASN A 190 14.53 12.01 -2.69
N THR A 191 14.69 11.50 -3.92
CA THR A 191 14.71 10.07 -4.25
C THR A 191 15.93 9.70 -5.08
N PHE A 192 16.30 8.41 -5.05
CA PHE A 192 17.36 7.89 -5.91
C PHE A 192 16.87 7.48 -7.32
N ALA A 193 15.56 7.57 -7.58
CA ALA A 193 14.93 7.23 -8.85
C ALA A 193 13.86 8.26 -9.23
N ASN A 194 13.52 8.31 -10.54
CA ASN A 194 12.36 9.09 -10.98
C ASN A 194 11.08 8.33 -10.61
N THR A 195 10.34 8.86 -9.64
CA THR A 195 9.13 8.24 -9.09
C THR A 195 7.84 8.65 -9.78
N ASP A 196 7.87 9.60 -10.73
CA ASP A 196 6.67 10.03 -11.45
C ASP A 196 5.99 8.86 -12.20
N SER A 197 6.79 8.01 -12.86
CA SER A 197 6.31 6.81 -13.54
C SER A 197 5.66 5.83 -12.57
N PHE A 198 6.34 5.56 -11.47
CA PHE A 198 5.85 4.69 -10.40
C PHE A 198 4.52 5.20 -9.84
N VAL A 199 4.42 6.47 -9.47
CA VAL A 199 3.19 7.08 -8.94
C VAL A 199 2.05 7.01 -9.95
N ALA A 200 2.30 7.35 -11.22
CA ALA A 200 1.28 7.26 -12.27
C ALA A 200 0.78 5.83 -12.46
N ALA A 201 1.70 4.85 -12.48
CA ALA A 201 1.38 3.44 -12.67
C ALA A 201 0.62 2.85 -11.48
N HIS A 202 1.03 3.14 -10.25
CA HIS A 202 0.50 2.46 -9.06
C HIS A 202 -0.64 3.23 -8.40
N ASP A 203 -0.50 4.54 -8.17
CA ASP A 203 -1.49 5.32 -7.42
C ASP A 203 -2.71 5.73 -8.26
N TYR A 204 -2.56 5.76 -9.59
CA TYR A 204 -3.66 6.11 -10.48
C TYR A 204 -4.15 4.89 -11.25
N ILE A 205 -3.32 4.32 -12.12
CA ILE A 205 -3.73 3.23 -13.02
C ILE A 205 -3.92 1.93 -12.24
N GLY A 206 -3.04 1.62 -11.28
CA GLY A 206 -3.13 0.43 -10.44
C GLY A 206 -4.41 0.37 -9.61
N PHE A 207 -4.83 1.49 -9.00
CA PHE A 207 -6.11 1.54 -8.29
C PHE A 207 -7.30 1.40 -9.24
N LYS A 208 -7.22 1.95 -10.47
CA LYS A 208 -8.28 1.79 -11.46
C LYS A 208 -8.38 0.35 -11.98
N LEU A 209 -7.25 -0.30 -12.16
CA LEU A 209 -7.19 -1.73 -12.47
C LEU A 209 -7.84 -2.57 -11.38
N ALA A 210 -7.43 -2.35 -10.13
CA ALA A 210 -7.96 -3.08 -8.98
C ALA A 210 -9.48 -2.86 -8.80
N GLU A 211 -9.98 -1.64 -9.00
CA GLU A 211 -11.41 -1.33 -9.02
C GLU A 211 -12.11 -2.14 -10.11
N THR A 212 -11.61 -2.06 -11.34
CA THR A 212 -12.22 -2.70 -12.50
C THR A 212 -12.22 -4.22 -12.37
N GLU A 213 -11.09 -4.81 -11.97
CA GLU A 213 -10.96 -6.26 -11.82
C GLU A 213 -11.90 -6.81 -10.75
N ARG A 214 -11.95 -6.16 -9.57
CA ARG A 214 -12.83 -6.60 -8.47
C ARG A 214 -14.29 -6.55 -8.83
N ILE A 215 -14.73 -5.45 -9.45
CA ILE A 215 -16.14 -5.30 -9.89
C ILE A 215 -16.48 -6.34 -10.95
N ARG A 216 -15.62 -6.55 -11.96
CA ARG A 216 -15.85 -7.55 -13.02
C ARG A 216 -15.89 -8.96 -12.46
N THR A 217 -14.94 -9.32 -11.60
CA THR A 217 -14.85 -10.66 -11.00
C THR A 217 -16.06 -10.95 -10.13
N LEU A 218 -16.47 -10.02 -9.26
CA LEU A 218 -17.64 -10.20 -8.41
C LEU A 218 -18.93 -10.32 -9.23
N ASN A 219 -19.11 -9.50 -10.27
CA ASN A 219 -20.26 -9.60 -11.16
C ASN A 219 -20.29 -10.94 -11.91
N LEU A 220 -19.14 -11.41 -12.41
CA LEU A 220 -19.04 -12.70 -13.08
C LEU A 220 -19.36 -13.87 -12.13
N LEU A 221 -18.83 -13.84 -10.92
CA LEU A 221 -19.12 -14.87 -9.92
C LEU A 221 -20.60 -14.89 -9.54
N ALA A 222 -21.22 -13.72 -9.43
CA ALA A 222 -22.64 -13.59 -9.07
C ALA A 222 -23.62 -14.05 -10.18
N GLU A 223 -23.13 -14.35 -11.37
CA GLU A 223 -23.92 -15.01 -12.42
C GLU A 223 -24.14 -16.51 -12.12
N HIS A 224 -23.27 -17.12 -11.30
CA HIS A 224 -23.26 -18.55 -11.07
C HIS A 224 -23.34 -18.97 -9.60
N PHE A 225 -23.08 -18.04 -8.66
CA PHE A 225 -22.96 -18.31 -7.24
C PHE A 225 -23.66 -17.26 -6.39
N ASP A 226 -24.04 -17.64 -5.17
CA ASP A 226 -24.44 -16.67 -4.15
C ASP A 226 -23.19 -15.99 -3.60
N VAL A 227 -23.00 -14.72 -3.97
CA VAL A 227 -21.84 -13.91 -3.60
C VAL A 227 -22.21 -12.87 -2.55
N ALA A 228 -21.53 -12.91 -1.40
CA ALA A 228 -21.62 -11.91 -0.35
C ALA A 228 -20.39 -11.01 -0.33
N LEU A 229 -20.62 -9.71 -0.32
CA LEU A 229 -19.58 -8.68 -0.25
C LEU A 229 -19.67 -7.91 1.06
N TYR A 230 -18.60 -7.92 1.83
CA TYR A 230 -18.42 -7.13 3.05
C TYR A 230 -17.51 -5.94 2.75
N THR A 231 -18.09 -4.75 2.53
CA THR A 231 -17.34 -3.57 2.09
C THR A 231 -17.96 -2.27 2.62
N ARG A 232 -17.17 -1.19 2.56
CA ARG A 232 -17.63 0.20 2.73
C ARG A 232 -17.54 1.00 1.43
N SER A 233 -17.12 0.36 0.34
CA SER A 233 -16.98 0.99 -0.98
C SER A 233 -18.35 1.25 -1.63
N ASP A 234 -18.36 2.15 -2.61
CA ASP A 234 -19.52 2.32 -3.48
C ASP A 234 -19.76 1.05 -4.32
N THR A 235 -20.98 0.53 -4.25
CA THR A 235 -21.36 -0.76 -4.84
C THR A 235 -22.30 -0.62 -6.04
N ARG A 236 -22.54 0.60 -6.54
CA ARG A 236 -23.50 0.87 -7.64
C ARG A 236 -23.23 0.13 -8.94
N LEU A 237 -21.99 -0.30 -9.17
CA LEU A 237 -21.58 -1.04 -10.37
C LEU A 237 -21.69 -2.57 -10.20
N LEU A 238 -22.08 -3.05 -9.02
CA LEU A 238 -22.27 -4.46 -8.78
C LEU A 238 -23.67 -4.93 -9.24
N LYS A 239 -23.71 -6.17 -9.72
CA LYS A 239 -24.94 -6.85 -10.18
C LYS A 239 -25.09 -8.16 -9.42
N ASN A 240 -26.29 -8.39 -8.84
CA ASN A 240 -26.63 -9.64 -8.15
C ASN A 240 -25.70 -10.05 -6.99
N VAL A 241 -24.87 -9.14 -6.49
CA VAL A 241 -24.00 -9.35 -5.33
C VAL A 241 -24.74 -8.90 -4.07
N GLN A 242 -24.76 -9.74 -3.04
CA GLN A 242 -25.35 -9.40 -1.75
C GLN A 242 -24.39 -8.53 -0.95
N VAL A 243 -24.67 -7.25 -0.83
CA VAL A 243 -23.87 -6.34 -0.01
C VAL A 243 -24.24 -6.49 1.45
N LYS A 244 -23.29 -6.88 2.28
CA LYS A 244 -23.44 -6.99 3.74
C LYS A 244 -22.82 -5.78 4.41
N ASN A 245 -23.59 -5.11 5.26
CA ASN A 245 -23.09 -3.99 6.03
C ASN A 245 -22.18 -4.47 7.17
N GLY A 246 -20.98 -3.86 7.23
CA GLY A 246 -20.14 -3.90 8.41
C GLY A 246 -19.18 -5.07 8.49
N VAL A 247 -17.94 -4.85 8.03
CA VAL A 247 -16.80 -5.50 8.67
C VAL A 247 -16.65 -4.82 10.03
N GLN A 248 -17.14 -5.45 11.10
CA GLN A 248 -16.71 -5.10 12.44
C GLN A 248 -15.22 -5.47 12.51
N THR A 249 -14.37 -4.47 12.65
CA THR A 249 -12.98 -4.72 13.06
C THR A 249 -13.01 -5.43 14.39
N LEU A 250 -12.62 -6.70 14.36
CA LEU A 250 -12.34 -7.49 15.55
C LEU A 250 -11.14 -6.92 16.29
#